data_8fddb0a0ff7a65820380da983c03512a
#
_entry.id   8fddb0a0ff7a65820380da983c03512a
#
_cell.length_a   1.000
_cell.length_b   1.000
_cell.length_c   1.000
_cell.angle_alpha   90.00
_cell.angle_beta   90.00
_cell.angle_gamma   90.00
#
_symmetry.space_group_name_H-M   'P 1'
#
loop_
_entity.id
_entity.type
_entity.pdbx_description
1 polymer ?
#
loop_
_entity_poly.entity_id
_entity_poly.type
_entity_poly.pdbx_seq_one_letter_code
_entity_poly.pdbx_strand_id
1 'polypeptide(L)'
;RALPTTCPCTKSVTRLINSITGNPEAETSLVFKPEGQEDKQPILMLSASPLCTGMITTNAWMEKPAVKTADGEVTMAKYTGLPSYRDFLNFLVAQRGQVFQAAVAEKSPKIILCQNILRANDYFKLFGADRKNVEANDFFLVAPVMKNDKEVRTLVFVTDMLGFGTGDMTPENELELQQAGNEFRHYAHDAFGDGWLGQFSGELLTLGK
;
A
#
# COMPACT_ATOMS: atom_id res chain seq x y z
N ARG A 1 -10.21 8.94 9.24
CA ARG A 1 -9.35 9.47 10.32
C ARG A 1 -7.92 9.44 9.82
N ALA A 2 -7.21 10.58 9.91
CA ALA A 2 -5.78 10.63 9.68
C ALA A 2 -5.06 9.68 10.66
N LEU A 3 -4.06 8.93 10.16
CA LEU A 3 -3.27 8.09 11.03
C LEU A 3 -2.41 8.97 11.93
N PRO A 4 -2.27 8.64 13.24
CA PRO A 4 -1.38 9.39 14.11
C PRO A 4 0.05 9.37 13.53
N THR A 5 0.72 10.51 13.51
CA THR A 5 2.11 10.65 13.03
C THR A 5 3.11 9.77 13.80
N THR A 6 2.71 9.31 14.97
CA THR A 6 3.49 8.43 15.85
C THR A 6 3.26 6.93 15.61
N CYS A 7 2.35 6.55 14.70
CA CYS A 7 2.13 5.14 14.38
C CYS A 7 3.40 4.54 13.74
N PRO A 8 3.86 3.35 14.15
CA PRO A 8 5.02 2.68 13.52
C PRO A 8 4.86 2.54 12.00
N CYS A 9 3.66 2.29 11.50
CA CYS A 9 3.41 2.17 10.07
C CYS A 9 3.62 3.50 9.32
N THR A 10 3.34 4.66 9.91
CA THR A 10 3.60 5.95 9.27
C THR A 10 5.10 6.20 9.14
N LYS A 11 5.90 5.83 10.13
CA LYS A 11 7.38 5.93 10.07
C LYS A 11 7.94 5.07 8.93
N SER A 12 7.48 3.82 8.81
CA SER A 12 7.94 2.91 7.76
C SER A 12 7.61 3.45 6.36
N VAL A 13 6.38 3.93 6.17
CA VAL A 13 5.98 4.55 4.91
C VAL A 13 6.78 5.81 4.63
N THR A 14 7.01 6.66 5.63
CA THR A 14 7.83 7.88 5.47
C THR A 14 9.24 7.53 5.01
N ARG A 15 9.89 6.56 5.64
CA ARG A 15 11.24 6.11 5.26
C ARG A 15 11.30 5.61 3.83
N LEU A 16 10.33 4.79 3.41
CA LEU A 16 10.27 4.34 2.02
C LEU A 16 10.03 5.50 1.05
N ILE A 17 9.13 6.42 1.36
CA ILE A 17 8.89 7.61 0.53
C ILE A 17 10.13 8.49 0.46
N ASN A 18 10.84 8.68 1.58
CA ASN A 18 12.10 9.42 1.60
C ASN A 18 13.15 8.77 0.70
N SER A 19 13.25 7.44 0.73
CA SER A 19 14.13 6.69 -0.17
C SER A 19 13.71 6.87 -1.64
N ILE A 20 12.42 6.76 -1.95
CA ILE A 20 11.90 6.96 -3.31
C ILE A 20 12.13 8.39 -3.81
N THR A 21 11.99 9.39 -2.95
CA THR A 21 12.19 10.80 -3.31
C THR A 21 13.65 11.24 -3.28
N GLY A 22 14.54 10.42 -2.69
CA GLY A 22 15.95 10.77 -2.49
C GLY A 22 16.17 11.82 -1.40
N ASN A 23 15.21 12.02 -0.51
CA ASN A 23 15.29 12.95 0.61
C ASN A 23 15.20 12.22 1.95
N PRO A 24 16.31 11.65 2.48
CA PRO A 24 16.31 10.82 3.68
C PRO A 24 15.90 11.58 4.94
N GLU A 25 16.05 12.89 4.97
CA GLU A 25 15.76 13.74 6.14
C GLU A 25 14.32 14.29 6.16
N ALA A 26 13.48 13.93 5.18
CA ALA A 26 12.11 14.44 5.14
C ALA A 26 11.30 13.97 6.36
N GLU A 27 10.65 14.91 7.01
CA GLU A 27 9.80 14.64 8.18
C GLU A 27 8.49 13.94 7.78
N THR A 28 7.94 13.16 8.71
CA THR A 28 6.65 12.49 8.52
C THR A 28 5.51 13.46 8.18
N SER A 29 5.56 14.70 8.67
CA SER A 29 4.59 15.76 8.39
C SER A 29 4.55 16.21 6.93
N LEU A 30 5.63 15.99 6.18
CA LEU A 30 5.67 16.26 4.74
C LEU A 30 4.94 15.18 3.93
N VAL A 31 4.97 13.95 4.42
CA VAL A 31 4.32 12.78 3.80
C VAL A 31 2.87 12.68 4.25
N PHE A 32 2.63 12.88 5.55
CA PHE A 32 1.30 12.82 6.16
C PHE A 32 0.95 14.18 6.75
N LYS A 33 0.02 14.89 6.13
CA LYS A 33 -0.43 16.20 6.62
C LYS A 33 -1.17 16.08 7.95
N PRO A 34 -1.12 17.11 8.80
CA PRO A 34 -1.88 17.16 10.05
C PRO A 34 -3.38 17.04 9.84
N GLU A 35 -4.09 16.68 10.90
CA GLU A 35 -5.56 16.67 10.92
C GLU A 35 -6.11 18.04 10.49
N GLY A 36 -7.12 18.05 9.64
CA GLY A 36 -7.71 19.26 9.05
C GLY A 36 -7.05 19.72 7.75
N GLN A 37 -6.04 19.02 7.26
CA GLN A 37 -5.40 19.26 5.97
C GLN A 37 -5.39 18.00 5.07
N GLU A 38 -6.34 17.11 5.29
CA GLU A 38 -6.41 15.81 4.59
C GLU A 38 -6.62 15.98 3.08
N ASP A 39 -7.27 17.06 2.65
CA ASP A 39 -7.45 17.44 1.24
C ASP A 39 -6.13 17.76 0.51
N LYS A 40 -5.09 18.09 1.30
CA LYS A 40 -3.75 18.39 0.79
C LYS A 40 -2.78 17.21 0.92
N GLN A 41 -3.25 16.08 1.44
CA GLN A 41 -2.39 14.92 1.66
C GLN A 41 -2.04 14.26 0.33
N PRO A 42 -0.72 14.17 -0.03
CA PRO A 42 -0.29 13.57 -1.29
C PRO A 42 -0.41 12.05 -1.28
N ILE A 43 -0.53 11.43 -0.10
CA ILE A 43 -0.59 9.99 0.07
C ILE A 43 -1.88 9.60 0.77
N LEU A 44 -2.65 8.71 0.16
CA LEU A 44 -3.81 8.07 0.76
C LEU A 44 -3.43 6.70 1.28
N MET A 45 -3.54 6.49 2.60
CA MET A 45 -3.39 5.16 3.20
C MET A 45 -4.75 4.50 3.36
N LEU A 46 -4.87 3.31 2.79
CA LEU A 46 -6.08 2.50 2.86
C LEU A 46 -5.76 1.10 3.40
N SER A 47 -6.64 0.57 4.23
CA SER A 47 -6.61 -0.85 4.56
C SER A 47 -7.39 -1.65 3.51
N ALA A 48 -6.73 -2.63 2.90
CA ALA A 48 -7.39 -3.56 1.99
C ALA A 48 -8.43 -4.43 2.72
N SER A 49 -8.20 -4.71 4.00
CA SER A 49 -9.13 -5.45 4.87
C SER A 49 -9.52 -4.59 6.06
N PRO A 50 -10.82 -4.50 6.39
CA PRO A 50 -11.29 -3.80 7.59
C PRO A 50 -11.00 -4.56 8.88
N LEU A 51 -10.49 -5.81 8.79
CA LEU A 51 -10.25 -6.67 9.94
C LEU A 51 -8.82 -6.52 10.48
N CYS A 52 -8.70 -6.61 11.79
CA CYS A 52 -7.40 -6.63 12.47
C CYS A 52 -6.63 -7.91 12.08
N THR A 53 -5.30 -7.80 12.10
CA THR A 53 -4.38 -8.89 11.73
C THR A 53 -4.51 -10.16 12.60
N GLY A 54 -5.00 -10.06 13.83
CA GLY A 54 -5.22 -11.20 14.74
C GLY A 54 -6.26 -12.22 14.27
N MET A 55 -7.05 -11.91 13.23
CA MET A 55 -8.09 -12.80 12.67
C MET A 55 -7.65 -13.59 11.44
N ILE A 56 -6.37 -13.55 11.09
CA ILE A 56 -5.85 -14.06 9.81
C ILE A 56 -5.68 -15.60 9.81
N THR A 57 -5.51 -16.23 10.96
CA THR A 57 -5.33 -17.67 11.03
C THR A 57 -6.66 -18.41 10.89
N THR A 58 -6.64 -19.58 10.25
CA THR A 58 -7.82 -20.42 10.08
C THR A 58 -8.49 -20.74 11.43
N ASN A 59 -7.71 -21.07 12.45
CA ASN A 59 -8.23 -21.36 13.78
C ASN A 59 -8.87 -20.13 14.45
N ALA A 60 -8.26 -18.93 14.28
CA ALA A 60 -8.89 -17.72 14.81
C ALA A 60 -10.19 -17.38 14.11
N TRP A 61 -10.30 -17.68 12.81
CA TRP A 61 -11.50 -17.43 12.03
C TRP A 61 -12.67 -18.34 12.42
N MET A 62 -12.39 -19.63 12.59
CA MET A 62 -13.43 -20.66 12.81
C MET A 62 -13.75 -20.91 14.28
N GLU A 63 -12.79 -20.75 15.18
CA GLU A 63 -12.88 -21.27 16.54
C GLU A 63 -12.90 -20.18 17.61
N LYS A 64 -12.24 -19.02 17.36
CA LYS A 64 -12.18 -17.96 18.37
C LYS A 64 -13.38 -17.02 18.28
N PRO A 65 -14.10 -16.78 19.38
CA PRO A 65 -15.08 -15.72 19.45
C PRO A 65 -14.43 -14.37 19.12
N ALA A 66 -15.02 -13.63 18.22
CA ALA A 66 -14.43 -12.42 17.67
C ALA A 66 -15.40 -11.25 17.54
N VAL A 67 -16.69 -11.53 17.49
CA VAL A 67 -17.74 -10.53 17.29
C VAL A 67 -18.79 -10.64 18.36
N LYS A 68 -19.09 -9.55 19.05
CA LYS A 68 -20.23 -9.44 19.96
C LYS A 68 -21.48 -9.15 19.16
N THR A 69 -22.49 -10.02 19.32
CA THR A 69 -23.83 -9.84 18.78
C THR A 69 -24.85 -9.74 19.92
N ALA A 70 -26.10 -9.45 19.62
CA ALA A 70 -27.16 -9.46 20.61
C ALA A 70 -27.35 -10.83 21.31
N ASP A 71 -27.02 -11.91 20.61
CA ASP A 71 -27.17 -13.28 21.07
C ASP A 71 -25.88 -13.84 21.70
N GLY A 72 -24.87 -13.01 21.90
CA GLY A 72 -23.58 -13.39 22.47
C GLY A 72 -22.39 -13.27 21.53
N GLU A 73 -21.25 -13.84 21.92
CA GLU A 73 -20.04 -13.81 21.09
C GLU A 73 -20.06 -14.92 20.04
N VAL A 74 -19.74 -14.57 18.81
CA VAL A 74 -19.67 -15.52 17.68
C VAL A 74 -18.32 -15.47 16.99
N THR A 75 -17.96 -16.54 16.28
CA THR A 75 -16.76 -16.59 15.43
C THR A 75 -16.94 -15.75 14.17
N MET A 76 -15.84 -15.39 13.51
CA MET A 76 -15.90 -14.68 12.23
C MET A 76 -16.56 -15.52 11.15
N ALA A 77 -16.34 -16.84 11.13
CA ALA A 77 -17.00 -17.73 10.19
C ALA A 77 -18.53 -17.67 10.34
N LYS A 78 -19.04 -17.72 11.55
CA LYS A 78 -20.47 -17.64 11.83
C LYS A 78 -21.04 -16.26 11.49
N TYR A 79 -20.31 -15.20 11.82
CA TYR A 79 -20.76 -13.82 11.58
C TYR A 79 -20.82 -13.46 10.10
N THR A 80 -19.82 -13.88 9.32
CA THR A 80 -19.73 -13.57 7.89
C THR A 80 -20.40 -14.59 6.98
N GLY A 81 -20.67 -15.80 7.48
CA GLY A 81 -21.12 -16.94 6.67
C GLY A 81 -20.02 -17.53 5.77
N LEU A 82 -18.77 -17.09 5.93
CA LEU A 82 -17.64 -17.52 5.09
C LEU A 82 -16.73 -18.49 5.88
N PRO A 83 -16.37 -19.65 5.29
CA PRO A 83 -15.71 -20.73 6.03
C PRO A 83 -14.25 -20.40 6.40
N SER A 84 -13.62 -19.45 5.70
CA SER A 84 -12.22 -19.10 5.97
C SER A 84 -11.94 -17.61 5.77
N TYR A 85 -10.84 -17.14 6.36
CA TYR A 85 -10.32 -15.80 6.07
C TYR A 85 -9.97 -15.63 4.57
N ARG A 86 -9.53 -16.68 3.90
CA ARG A 86 -9.25 -16.66 2.45
C ARG A 86 -10.52 -16.41 1.63
N ASP A 87 -11.64 -17.04 1.99
CA ASP A 87 -12.91 -16.80 1.32
C ASP A 87 -13.41 -15.39 1.55
N PHE A 88 -13.22 -14.87 2.77
CA PHE A 88 -13.52 -13.47 3.08
C PHE A 88 -12.69 -12.51 2.23
N LEU A 89 -11.40 -12.78 2.02
CA LEU A 89 -10.56 -11.96 1.15
C LEU A 89 -10.99 -12.02 -0.32
N ASN A 90 -11.31 -13.21 -0.81
CA ASN A 90 -11.83 -13.38 -2.17
C ASN A 90 -13.14 -12.59 -2.35
N PHE A 91 -14.02 -12.66 -1.35
CA PHE A 91 -15.24 -11.85 -1.33
C PHE A 91 -14.94 -10.35 -1.33
N LEU A 92 -14.03 -9.88 -0.47
CA LEU A 92 -13.63 -8.47 -0.44
C LEU A 92 -13.06 -7.99 -1.78
N VAL A 93 -12.16 -8.78 -2.39
CA VAL A 93 -11.58 -8.44 -3.70
C VAL A 93 -12.68 -8.35 -4.76
N ALA A 94 -13.63 -9.27 -4.75
CA ALA A 94 -14.75 -9.25 -5.69
C ALA A 94 -15.68 -8.04 -5.48
N GLN A 95 -16.01 -7.71 -4.23
CA GLN A 95 -16.93 -6.61 -3.92
C GLN A 95 -16.27 -5.23 -4.04
N ARG A 96 -15.03 -5.09 -3.57
CA ARG A 96 -14.33 -3.79 -3.53
C ARG A 96 -13.55 -3.50 -4.80
N GLY A 97 -13.21 -4.53 -5.59
CA GLY A 97 -12.41 -4.38 -6.80
C GLY A 97 -13.00 -3.36 -7.76
N GLN A 98 -14.29 -3.41 -8.03
CA GLN A 98 -14.96 -2.45 -8.90
C GLN A 98 -14.84 -1.01 -8.40
N VAL A 99 -14.99 -0.79 -7.08
CA VAL A 99 -14.86 0.52 -6.46
C VAL A 99 -13.45 1.06 -6.57
N PHE A 100 -12.44 0.21 -6.26
CA PHE A 100 -11.05 0.62 -6.35
C PHE A 100 -10.60 0.86 -7.80
N GLN A 101 -11.02 0.01 -8.73
CA GLN A 101 -10.72 0.19 -10.15
C GLN A 101 -11.36 1.46 -10.71
N ALA A 102 -12.59 1.76 -10.32
CA ALA A 102 -13.25 3.03 -10.69
C ALA A 102 -12.50 4.24 -10.11
N ALA A 103 -12.08 4.17 -8.84
CA ALA A 103 -11.28 5.22 -8.21
C ALA A 103 -9.91 5.41 -8.90
N VAL A 104 -9.23 4.32 -9.27
CA VAL A 104 -7.99 4.38 -10.05
C VAL A 104 -8.23 4.99 -11.43
N ALA A 105 -9.33 4.63 -12.08
CA ALA A 105 -9.69 5.20 -13.39
C ALA A 105 -9.97 6.70 -13.30
N GLU A 106 -10.66 7.15 -12.26
CA GLU A 106 -11.02 8.55 -12.05
C GLU A 106 -9.84 9.41 -11.60
N LYS A 107 -9.13 8.96 -10.57
CA LYS A 107 -8.07 9.77 -9.93
C LYS A 107 -6.70 9.60 -10.57
N SER A 108 -6.49 8.49 -11.30
CA SER A 108 -5.24 8.16 -11.99
C SER A 108 -3.99 8.34 -11.11
N PRO A 109 -3.94 7.75 -9.90
CA PRO A 109 -2.75 7.84 -9.08
C PRO A 109 -1.58 7.23 -9.85
N LYS A 110 -0.41 7.85 -9.83
CA LYS A 110 0.75 7.30 -10.54
C LYS A 110 1.20 5.99 -9.91
N ILE A 111 1.17 5.93 -8.59
CA ILE A 111 1.69 4.80 -7.82
C ILE A 111 0.66 4.35 -6.79
N ILE A 112 0.50 3.04 -6.67
CA ILE A 112 -0.18 2.36 -5.57
C ILE A 112 0.84 1.45 -4.92
N LEU A 113 1.08 1.64 -3.63
CA LEU A 113 2.01 0.84 -2.85
C LEU A 113 1.23 -0.09 -1.91
N CYS A 114 1.49 -1.38 -2.02
CA CYS A 114 0.86 -2.43 -1.23
C CYS A 114 1.88 -3.17 -0.38
N GLN A 115 1.49 -3.54 0.83
CA GLN A 115 2.30 -4.37 1.72
C GLN A 115 1.85 -5.83 1.67
N ASN A 116 2.81 -6.74 1.78
CA ASN A 116 2.67 -8.18 1.79
C ASN A 116 2.68 -8.83 0.40
N ILE A 117 3.89 -9.24 -0.01
CA ILE A 117 4.16 -9.90 -1.31
C ILE A 117 3.34 -11.19 -1.49
N LEU A 118 3.08 -11.95 -0.43
CA LEU A 118 2.27 -13.17 -0.52
C LEU A 118 0.84 -12.90 -0.99
N ARG A 119 0.41 -11.63 -0.97
CA ARG A 119 -0.91 -11.18 -1.39
C ARG A 119 -0.91 -10.38 -2.69
N ALA A 120 0.18 -10.35 -3.41
CA ALA A 120 0.33 -9.55 -4.63
C ALA A 120 -0.81 -9.81 -5.64
N ASN A 121 -1.17 -11.07 -5.87
CA ASN A 121 -2.26 -11.41 -6.78
C ASN A 121 -3.63 -10.82 -6.36
N ASP A 122 -3.88 -10.69 -5.06
CA ASP A 122 -5.12 -10.09 -4.55
C ASP A 122 -5.12 -8.58 -4.80
N TYR A 123 -3.97 -7.91 -4.59
CA TYR A 123 -3.81 -6.48 -4.88
C TYR A 123 -3.90 -6.18 -6.37
N PHE A 124 -3.22 -6.95 -7.22
CA PHE A 124 -3.31 -6.77 -8.67
C PHE A 124 -4.75 -6.90 -9.18
N LYS A 125 -5.50 -7.88 -8.69
CA LYS A 125 -6.94 -8.00 -8.99
C LYS A 125 -7.73 -6.82 -8.47
N LEU A 126 -7.47 -6.40 -7.23
CA LEU A 126 -8.20 -5.32 -6.57
C LEU A 126 -8.11 -4.01 -7.35
N PHE A 127 -6.92 -3.69 -7.88
CA PHE A 127 -6.66 -2.46 -8.61
C PHE A 127 -6.77 -2.60 -10.14
N GLY A 128 -7.02 -3.80 -10.66
CA GLY A 128 -7.12 -4.05 -12.10
C GLY A 128 -5.77 -4.00 -12.83
N ALA A 129 -4.68 -4.35 -12.13
CA ALA A 129 -3.36 -4.39 -12.73
C ALA A 129 -3.21 -5.59 -13.69
N ASP A 130 -2.41 -5.40 -14.74
CA ASP A 130 -2.16 -6.44 -15.74
C ASP A 130 -1.21 -7.52 -15.20
N ARG A 131 -1.81 -8.62 -14.81
CA ARG A 131 -1.11 -9.77 -14.21
C ARG A 131 -0.23 -10.55 -15.19
N LYS A 132 -0.34 -10.30 -16.49
CA LYS A 132 0.53 -10.93 -17.50
C LYS A 132 1.87 -10.20 -17.60
N ASN A 133 1.89 -8.94 -17.23
CA ASN A 133 3.06 -8.06 -17.26
C ASN A 133 3.54 -7.74 -15.83
N VAL A 134 3.58 -8.74 -14.96
CA VAL A 134 4.18 -8.62 -13.63
C VAL A 134 5.69 -8.74 -13.76
N GLU A 135 6.39 -7.73 -13.28
CA GLU A 135 7.83 -7.74 -13.12
C GLU A 135 8.21 -7.92 -11.65
N ALA A 136 9.34 -8.53 -11.39
CA ALA A 136 9.82 -8.82 -10.05
C ALA A 136 11.30 -8.49 -9.94
N ASN A 137 11.70 -7.92 -8.81
CA ASN A 137 13.09 -7.81 -8.37
C ASN A 137 13.20 -8.24 -6.89
N ASP A 138 14.34 -8.02 -6.28
CA ASP A 138 14.61 -8.43 -4.89
C ASP A 138 13.75 -7.70 -3.87
N PHE A 139 13.14 -6.55 -4.22
CA PHE A 139 12.45 -5.67 -3.29
C PHE A 139 10.93 -5.67 -3.43
N PHE A 140 10.43 -5.89 -4.64
CA PHE A 140 8.99 -5.80 -4.91
C PHE A 140 8.55 -6.58 -6.16
N LEU A 141 7.25 -6.78 -6.26
CA LEU A 141 6.55 -7.12 -7.49
C LEU A 141 5.84 -5.85 -8.00
N VAL A 142 5.89 -5.60 -9.30
CA VAL A 142 5.22 -4.47 -9.92
C VAL A 142 4.38 -4.91 -11.12
N ALA A 143 3.20 -4.33 -11.25
CA ALA A 143 2.33 -4.55 -12.41
C ALA A 143 1.65 -3.22 -12.83
N PRO A 144 1.53 -2.96 -14.14
CA PRO A 144 0.86 -1.77 -14.64
C PRO A 144 -0.66 -1.92 -14.61
N VAL A 145 -1.35 -0.84 -14.32
CA VAL A 145 -2.74 -0.62 -14.70
C VAL A 145 -2.74 0.19 -15.99
N MET A 146 -3.21 -0.39 -17.05
CA MET A 146 -3.17 0.26 -18.35
C MET A 146 -4.33 1.26 -18.52
N LYS A 147 -4.05 2.40 -19.12
CA LYS A 147 -5.08 3.36 -19.58
C LYS A 147 -5.63 2.93 -20.94
N ASN A 148 -4.73 2.44 -21.79
CA ASN A 148 -4.98 1.82 -23.08
C ASN A 148 -3.85 0.84 -23.39
N ASP A 149 -3.83 0.23 -24.56
CA ASP A 149 -2.85 -0.81 -24.93
C ASP A 149 -1.38 -0.34 -24.88
N LYS A 150 -1.11 0.96 -24.76
CA LYS A 150 0.23 1.53 -24.85
C LYS A 150 0.62 2.43 -23.68
N GLU A 151 -0.35 2.91 -22.91
CA GLU A 151 -0.11 3.93 -21.89
C GLU A 151 -0.40 3.37 -20.50
N VAL A 152 0.62 3.41 -19.63
CA VAL A 152 0.48 3.06 -18.22
C VAL A 152 -0.25 4.19 -17.48
N ARG A 153 -1.33 3.85 -16.80
CA ARG A 153 -2.05 4.78 -15.92
C ARG A 153 -1.44 4.85 -14.53
N THR A 154 -1.18 3.68 -13.97
CA THR A 154 -0.79 3.49 -12.57
C THR A 154 0.15 2.30 -12.48
N LEU A 155 1.20 2.37 -11.68
CA LEU A 155 1.99 1.22 -11.26
C LEU A 155 1.52 0.74 -9.89
N VAL A 156 1.25 -0.54 -9.76
CA VAL A 156 0.93 -1.20 -8.49
C VAL A 156 2.14 -1.96 -8.02
N PHE A 157 2.79 -1.47 -6.97
CA PHE A 157 3.93 -2.11 -6.33
C PHE A 157 3.46 -2.90 -5.11
N VAL A 158 3.99 -4.09 -4.94
CA VAL A 158 3.74 -4.93 -3.75
C VAL A 158 5.08 -5.31 -3.14
N THR A 159 5.30 -4.93 -1.88
CA THR A 159 6.56 -5.10 -1.18
C THR A 159 6.34 -5.52 0.27
N ASP A 160 7.34 -6.17 0.87
CA ASP A 160 7.38 -6.41 2.31
C ASP A 160 8.20 -5.34 3.06
N MET A 161 8.83 -4.40 2.35
CA MET A 161 9.72 -3.39 2.93
C MET A 161 9.02 -2.39 3.88
N LEU A 162 7.71 -2.27 3.81
CA LEU A 162 6.96 -1.47 4.80
C LEU A 162 7.03 -2.04 6.23
N GLY A 163 7.53 -3.27 6.39
CA GLY A 163 7.82 -3.90 7.67
C GLY A 163 9.11 -3.42 8.35
N PHE A 164 10.04 -2.82 7.62
CA PHE A 164 11.35 -2.38 8.15
C PHE A 164 11.30 -1.21 9.13
N GLY A 165 10.19 -0.72 9.50
CA GLY A 165 10.10 0.54 10.23
C GLY A 165 9.68 0.47 11.68
N THR A 166 9.51 -0.71 12.26
CA THR A 166 9.05 -0.83 13.65
C THR A 166 10.17 -0.82 14.68
N GLY A 167 11.44 -0.99 14.25
CA GLY A 167 12.64 -0.98 15.07
C GLY A 167 13.63 0.11 14.70
N ASP A 168 14.78 0.08 15.35
CA ASP A 168 15.93 0.89 14.97
C ASP A 168 16.44 0.42 13.59
N MET A 169 16.74 1.39 12.72
CA MET A 169 17.33 1.10 11.41
C MET A 169 18.77 0.65 11.59
N THR A 170 19.08 -0.53 11.07
CA THR A 170 20.48 -0.94 10.92
C THR A 170 21.05 -0.35 9.60
N PRO A 171 22.39 -0.18 9.50
CA PRO A 171 23.01 0.27 8.26
C PRO A 171 22.66 -0.59 7.03
N GLU A 172 22.51 -1.91 7.23
CA GLU A 172 22.12 -2.84 6.18
C GLU A 172 20.68 -2.56 5.69
N ASN A 173 19.75 -2.38 6.61
CA ASN A 173 18.35 -2.06 6.28
C ASN A 173 18.23 -0.69 5.59
N GLU A 174 19.06 0.27 5.97
CA GLU A 174 19.10 1.59 5.33
C GLU A 174 19.61 1.49 3.89
N LEU A 175 20.68 0.74 3.66
CA LEU A 175 21.22 0.49 2.32
C LEU A 175 20.19 -0.21 1.43
N GLU A 176 19.55 -1.26 1.95
CA GLU A 176 18.51 -2.01 1.25
C GLU A 176 17.31 -1.12 0.89
N LEU A 177 16.91 -0.25 1.78
CA LEU A 177 15.84 0.71 1.54
C LEU A 177 16.22 1.75 0.47
N GLN A 178 17.47 2.20 0.44
CA GLN A 178 17.99 3.10 -0.61
C GLN A 178 18.03 2.42 -1.97
N GLN A 179 18.45 1.17 -2.04
CA GLN A 179 18.44 0.37 -3.26
C GLN A 179 17.01 0.18 -3.78
N ALA A 180 16.09 -0.20 -2.91
CA ALA A 180 14.67 -0.31 -3.28
C ALA A 180 14.10 1.01 -3.81
N GLY A 181 14.43 2.13 -3.16
CA GLY A 181 14.00 3.46 -3.62
C GLY A 181 14.54 3.82 -5.00
N ASN A 182 15.78 3.42 -5.33
CA ASN A 182 16.36 3.61 -6.65
C ASN A 182 15.62 2.79 -7.72
N GLU A 183 15.40 1.50 -7.46
CA GLU A 183 14.64 0.63 -8.35
C GLU A 183 13.22 1.16 -8.57
N PHE A 184 12.57 1.60 -7.51
CA PHE A 184 11.24 2.18 -7.58
C PHE A 184 11.20 3.42 -8.49
N ARG A 185 12.20 4.32 -8.37
CA ARG A 185 12.32 5.50 -9.24
C ARG A 185 12.52 5.11 -10.71
N HIS A 186 13.32 4.09 -10.96
CA HIS A 186 13.58 3.61 -12.32
C HIS A 186 12.27 3.17 -12.99
N TYR A 187 11.50 2.27 -12.38
CA TYR A 187 10.21 1.84 -12.90
C TYR A 187 9.22 2.99 -13.11
N ALA A 188 9.16 3.92 -12.16
CA ALA A 188 8.25 5.05 -12.27
C ALA A 188 8.66 6.03 -13.38
N HIS A 189 9.97 6.25 -13.54
CA HIS A 189 10.50 7.07 -14.63
C HIS A 189 10.22 6.44 -16.00
N ASP A 190 10.43 5.15 -16.15
CA ASP A 190 10.18 4.44 -17.41
C ASP A 190 8.70 4.47 -17.80
N ALA A 191 7.81 4.38 -16.82
CA ALA A 191 6.37 4.40 -17.06
C ALA A 191 5.81 5.81 -17.31
N PHE A 192 6.35 6.84 -16.68
CA PHE A 192 5.74 8.18 -16.63
C PHE A 192 6.63 9.31 -17.12
N GLY A 193 7.90 9.03 -17.41
CA GLY A 193 8.90 10.02 -17.83
C GLY A 193 9.36 10.96 -16.71
N ASP A 194 10.13 11.97 -17.08
CA ASP A 194 10.59 13.01 -16.16
C ASP A 194 9.41 13.74 -15.50
N GLY A 195 9.57 14.11 -14.25
CA GLY A 195 8.55 14.88 -13.52
C GLY A 195 7.37 14.07 -12.99
N TRP A 196 7.44 12.72 -12.99
CA TRP A 196 6.41 11.88 -12.37
C TRP A 196 6.19 12.19 -10.88
N LEU A 197 7.22 12.69 -10.19
CA LEU A 197 7.18 13.22 -8.82
C LEU A 197 6.59 14.64 -8.74
N GLY A 198 6.24 15.28 -9.86
CA GLY A 198 5.89 16.70 -9.92
C GLY A 198 4.81 17.18 -8.96
N GLN A 199 3.90 16.31 -8.55
CA GLN A 199 2.91 16.62 -7.51
C GLN A 199 3.49 16.55 -6.08
N PHE A 200 4.59 15.82 -5.89
CA PHE A 200 5.36 15.79 -4.65
C PHE A 200 6.43 16.89 -4.59
N SER A 201 6.74 17.53 -5.73
CA SER A 201 7.95 18.29 -5.94
C SER A 201 7.99 19.65 -5.25
N GLY A 202 6.86 20.21 -4.83
CA GLY A 202 6.84 21.54 -4.26
C GLY A 202 7.62 21.65 -2.94
N GLU A 203 7.35 20.74 -2.00
CA GLU A 203 7.90 20.79 -0.64
C GLU A 203 8.93 19.69 -0.36
N LEU A 204 8.72 18.47 -0.88
CA LEU A 204 9.61 17.33 -0.61
C LEU A 204 10.96 17.39 -1.34
N LEU A 205 11.01 17.99 -2.53
CA LEU A 205 12.25 18.13 -3.31
C LEU A 205 13.06 19.40 -3.01
N THR A 206 12.46 20.41 -2.38
CA THR A 206 13.16 21.66 -2.03
C THR A 206 13.99 21.58 -0.77
N LEU A 207 13.79 20.58 0.08
CA LEU A 207 14.53 20.40 1.34
C LEU A 207 15.90 19.71 1.16
N GLY A 208 16.20 19.22 -0.04
CA GLY A 208 17.47 18.55 -0.37
C GLY A 208 18.48 19.43 -1.12
N LYS A 209 18.38 20.77 -1.01
CA LYS A 209 19.37 21.71 -1.58
C LYS A 209 20.13 22.40 -0.48
#